data_21676c8758ac619000dec32ccdc6b839
#
_entry.id   21676c8758ac619000dec32ccdc6b839
#
_cell.length_a   1.000
_cell.length_b   1.000
_cell.length_c   1.000
_cell.angle_alpha   90.00
_cell.angle_beta   90.00
_cell.angle_gamma   90.00
#
_symmetry.space_group_name_H-M   'P 1'
#
loop_
_entity.id
_entity.type
_entity.pdbx_description
1 polymer ?
#
loop_
_entity_poly.entity_id
_entity_poly.type
_entity_poly.pdbx_seq_one_letter_code
_entity_poly.pdbx_strand_id
1 'polypeptide(L)'
;MGQQAQTIGAAGARPSTELVKGLGLFDSTMIVVGSMIGSGIFIVSADIAHQVRSPSLLLIVWLASGVMTLICALSYGELAAAMPHAGGQYVYLRESLGHVWGFLYGWTMLLVIQTATIAAVAIAFAKFAGVLAPWFSASHWIWKIGTFGPWRLWFGELGPYNVGLNRQNFLAIGSIILLTWVNTRGLRLGKIVQNVFTVAKTGALAALVVLGLWFATPVALATNFTDFWRNAAWSAMHPYPPDNPTWMIGTLTLIGVAMVGSLFAMDAWNNVTFTAAEVKNPSRNLPLSLALGTGIVVLLYTLANIAYLRVLPITGDPQGATPLARGVEFASDQRVATATLQVIFGPAGAIVMASAILISTFGCNNGLILSGARIYYAMAKDRLFFRQVGKVNRHHAPGVALMVQCIWASMLCLSGTYGQLLDFLIFAVVLFYIFTLTGLFVLRAKRPDMPRPYRAFGYPVLPALYLVMGVFLEIQLLRYKPQYTWPGVIIVLLGLPVYGLWVWAGKRSAAS
;
A
#
# COMPACT_ATOMS: atom_id res chain seq x y z
N MET A 1 -62.63 -24.85 26.41
CA MET A 1 -61.48 -25.75 26.65
C MET A 1 -60.24 -25.13 26.01
N GLY A 2 -59.34 -24.74 26.82
CA GLY A 2 -58.35 -23.77 26.58
C GLY A 2 -57.19 -24.18 25.65
N GLN A 3 -56.82 -23.25 24.80
CA GLN A 3 -55.50 -23.21 24.15
C GLN A 3 -54.53 -22.46 25.06
N GLN A 4 -53.63 -23.18 25.67
CA GLN A 4 -52.44 -22.60 26.34
C GLN A 4 -51.45 -22.13 25.27
N ALA A 5 -51.34 -20.81 25.08
CA ALA A 5 -50.27 -20.19 24.35
C ALA A 5 -48.99 -20.34 25.17
N GLN A 6 -48.09 -21.20 24.75
CA GLN A 6 -46.72 -21.24 25.25
C GLN A 6 -45.95 -20.01 24.73
N THR A 7 -45.80 -19.02 25.58
CA THR A 7 -44.78 -17.96 25.44
C THR A 7 -43.38 -18.60 25.63
N ILE A 8 -42.76 -18.97 24.51
CA ILE A 8 -41.35 -19.35 24.50
C ILE A 8 -40.54 -18.04 24.69
N GLY A 9 -40.04 -17.92 25.91
CA GLY A 9 -39.16 -16.81 26.28
C GLY A 9 -37.95 -16.68 25.35
N ALA A 10 -37.67 -15.47 24.92
CA ALA A 10 -36.45 -15.09 24.23
C ALA A 10 -35.25 -15.29 25.18
N ALA A 11 -34.83 -16.54 25.37
CA ALA A 11 -33.62 -16.88 26.11
C ALA A 11 -32.42 -16.45 25.26
N GLY A 12 -31.67 -15.50 25.82
CA GLY A 12 -30.37 -14.98 25.47
C GLY A 12 -29.69 -15.55 24.22
N ALA A 13 -29.87 -14.91 23.07
CA ALA A 13 -29.02 -15.15 21.92
C ALA A 13 -27.57 -14.82 22.37
N ARG A 14 -26.73 -15.85 22.51
CA ARG A 14 -25.28 -15.65 22.71
C ARG A 14 -24.80 -14.72 21.61
N PRO A 15 -24.06 -13.63 21.93
CA PRO A 15 -23.55 -12.73 20.91
C PRO A 15 -22.79 -13.57 19.89
N SER A 16 -23.15 -13.46 18.60
CA SER A 16 -22.50 -14.21 17.53
C SER A 16 -21.02 -13.89 17.56
N THR A 17 -20.18 -14.91 17.64
CA THR A 17 -18.70 -14.79 17.70
C THR A 17 -18.10 -14.61 16.30
N GLU A 18 -18.87 -14.10 15.34
CA GLU A 18 -18.47 -14.00 13.93
C GLU A 18 -18.54 -12.56 13.39
N LEU A 19 -17.78 -12.32 12.32
CA LEU A 19 -17.82 -11.06 11.58
C LEU A 19 -19.17 -10.90 10.88
N VAL A 20 -19.71 -9.69 10.82
CA VAL A 20 -21.04 -9.40 10.28
C VAL A 20 -20.95 -8.77 8.89
N LYS A 21 -21.73 -9.25 7.93
CA LYS A 21 -21.81 -8.67 6.59
C LYS A 21 -22.42 -7.26 6.63
N GLY A 22 -21.64 -6.27 6.21
CA GLY A 22 -22.03 -4.85 6.26
C GLY A 22 -21.51 -4.01 5.09
N LEU A 23 -20.62 -4.56 4.23
CA LEU A 23 -19.98 -3.82 3.13
C LEU A 23 -20.72 -4.06 1.81
N GLY A 24 -21.27 -3.01 1.21
CA GLY A 24 -21.83 -3.03 -0.16
C GLY A 24 -20.73 -2.83 -1.21
N LEU A 25 -21.14 -2.77 -2.50
CA LEU A 25 -20.22 -2.48 -3.59
C LEU A 25 -19.51 -1.13 -3.41
N PHE A 26 -20.26 -0.09 -3.05
CA PHE A 26 -19.71 1.25 -2.80
C PHE A 26 -18.68 1.21 -1.66
N ASP A 27 -19.03 0.63 -0.50
CA ASP A 27 -18.12 0.52 0.64
C ASP A 27 -16.83 -0.23 0.26
N SER A 28 -16.98 -1.34 -0.48
CA SER A 28 -15.84 -2.16 -0.93
C SER A 28 -14.94 -1.38 -1.92
N THR A 29 -15.53 -0.63 -2.85
CA THR A 29 -14.78 0.24 -3.76
C THR A 29 -14.08 1.36 -3.01
N MET A 30 -14.73 1.96 -2.00
CA MET A 30 -14.10 2.98 -1.13
C MET A 30 -12.97 2.41 -0.27
N ILE A 31 -13.01 1.13 0.09
CA ILE A 31 -11.87 0.47 0.74
C ILE A 31 -10.68 0.36 -0.23
N VAL A 32 -10.91 -0.06 -1.48
CA VAL A 32 -9.85 -0.15 -2.50
C VAL A 32 -9.24 1.23 -2.75
N VAL A 33 -10.04 2.17 -3.24
CA VAL A 33 -9.59 3.55 -3.55
C VAL A 33 -8.96 4.21 -2.33
N GLY A 34 -9.59 4.03 -1.18
CA GLY A 34 -9.17 4.64 0.06
C GLY A 34 -7.88 4.08 0.64
N SER A 35 -7.60 2.80 0.47
CA SER A 35 -6.33 2.22 0.90
C SER A 35 -5.19 2.55 -0.08
N MET A 36 -5.47 2.66 -1.37
CA MET A 36 -4.49 3.01 -2.40
C MET A 36 -4.08 4.50 -2.35
N ILE A 37 -5.06 5.43 -2.31
CA ILE A 37 -4.74 6.86 -2.29
C ILE A 37 -4.24 7.26 -0.89
N GLY A 38 -2.94 7.13 -0.68
CA GLY A 38 -2.23 7.53 0.53
C GLY A 38 -1.40 8.80 0.32
N SER A 39 -0.12 8.73 0.67
CA SER A 39 0.88 9.77 0.45
C SER A 39 1.66 9.61 -0.86
N GLY A 40 1.68 8.41 -1.45
CA GLY A 40 2.57 8.04 -2.54
C GLY A 40 2.47 8.96 -3.76
N ILE A 41 1.26 9.18 -4.30
CA ILE A 41 1.05 10.03 -5.47
C ILE A 41 1.56 11.48 -5.29
N PHE A 42 1.57 11.97 -4.05
CA PHE A 42 1.96 13.33 -3.73
C PHE A 42 3.48 13.51 -3.52
N ILE A 43 4.22 12.40 -3.39
CA ILE A 43 5.64 12.38 -3.00
C ILE A 43 6.50 11.66 -4.05
N VAL A 44 6.10 10.47 -4.46
CA VAL A 44 6.92 9.50 -5.20
C VAL A 44 7.35 9.99 -6.58
N SER A 45 6.56 10.86 -7.22
CA SER A 45 6.91 11.40 -8.54
C SER A 45 8.22 12.21 -8.53
N ALA A 46 8.62 12.79 -7.38
CA ALA A 46 9.93 13.44 -7.26
C ALA A 46 11.08 12.43 -7.32
N ASP A 47 10.97 11.32 -6.60
CA ASP A 47 11.98 10.26 -6.60
C ASP A 47 12.11 9.62 -7.98
N ILE A 48 10.98 9.34 -8.65
CA ILE A 48 10.98 8.84 -10.03
C ILE A 48 11.64 9.86 -10.97
N ALA A 49 11.26 11.15 -10.88
CA ALA A 49 11.85 12.19 -11.72
C ALA A 49 13.36 12.30 -11.53
N HIS A 50 13.84 12.19 -10.27
CA HIS A 50 15.26 12.18 -9.96
C HIS A 50 16.01 11.00 -10.60
N GLN A 51 15.37 9.84 -10.72
CA GLN A 51 15.96 8.66 -11.34
C GLN A 51 15.93 8.73 -12.87
N VAL A 52 14.80 9.12 -13.47
CA VAL A 52 14.60 9.01 -14.93
C VAL A 52 14.87 10.31 -15.68
N ARG A 53 14.72 11.47 -15.08
CA ARG A 53 14.89 12.81 -15.66
C ARG A 53 14.26 13.03 -17.05
N SER A 54 13.23 12.24 -17.35
CA SER A 54 12.52 12.22 -18.64
C SER A 54 11.01 12.19 -18.42
N PRO A 55 10.25 13.14 -19.02
CA PRO A 55 8.80 13.19 -18.88
C PRO A 55 8.11 11.92 -19.37
N SER A 56 8.54 11.41 -20.54
CA SER A 56 8.00 10.17 -21.10
C SER A 56 8.26 8.97 -20.20
N LEU A 57 9.48 8.82 -19.68
CA LEU A 57 9.81 7.70 -18.80
C LEU A 57 9.08 7.79 -17.46
N LEU A 58 8.91 8.99 -16.90
CA LEU A 58 8.09 9.16 -15.70
C LEU A 58 6.67 8.64 -15.94
N LEU A 59 6.03 9.01 -17.05
CA LEU A 59 4.69 8.52 -17.40
C LEU A 59 4.67 7.02 -17.70
N ILE A 60 5.71 6.48 -18.37
CA ILE A 60 5.84 5.04 -18.63
C ILE A 60 5.94 4.26 -17.33
N VAL A 61 6.73 4.72 -16.35
CA VAL A 61 6.86 4.09 -15.03
C VAL A 61 5.50 4.02 -14.32
N TRP A 62 4.76 5.13 -14.28
CA TRP A 62 3.44 5.16 -13.67
C TRP A 62 2.42 4.29 -14.41
N LEU A 63 2.43 4.32 -15.75
CA LEU A 63 1.51 3.54 -16.58
C LEU A 63 1.81 2.04 -16.47
N ALA A 64 3.08 1.64 -16.55
CA ALA A 64 3.50 0.24 -16.42
C ALA A 64 3.12 -0.32 -15.05
N SER A 65 3.36 0.44 -13.96
CA SER A 65 2.92 0.06 -12.61
C SER A 65 1.40 -0.05 -12.51
N GLY A 66 0.66 0.86 -13.15
CA GLY A 66 -0.81 0.82 -13.20
C GLY A 66 -1.33 -0.40 -13.94
N VAL A 67 -0.75 -0.75 -15.08
CA VAL A 67 -1.11 -1.94 -15.86
C VAL A 67 -0.83 -3.21 -15.05
N MET A 68 0.36 -3.32 -14.44
CA MET A 68 0.69 -4.44 -13.55
C MET A 68 -0.34 -4.59 -12.42
N THR A 69 -0.62 -3.49 -11.73
CA THR A 69 -1.58 -3.47 -10.62
C THR A 69 -2.97 -3.89 -11.06
N LEU A 70 -3.44 -3.39 -12.21
CA LEU A 70 -4.76 -3.73 -12.76
C LEU A 70 -4.85 -5.21 -13.14
N ILE A 71 -3.82 -5.77 -13.80
CA ILE A 71 -3.76 -7.20 -14.15
C ILE A 71 -3.83 -8.05 -12.87
N CYS A 72 -3.06 -7.67 -11.84
CA CYS A 72 -3.06 -8.37 -10.57
C CYS A 72 -4.43 -8.32 -9.89
N ALA A 73 -5.05 -7.14 -9.80
CA ALA A 73 -6.36 -6.95 -9.19
C ALA A 73 -7.47 -7.74 -9.89
N LEU A 74 -7.49 -7.76 -11.23
CA LEU A 74 -8.43 -8.56 -12.01
C LEU A 74 -8.22 -10.07 -11.80
N SER A 75 -6.97 -10.49 -11.65
CA SER A 75 -6.64 -11.90 -11.37
C SER A 75 -7.10 -12.31 -9.95
N TYR A 76 -6.89 -11.43 -8.97
CA TYR A 76 -7.39 -11.62 -7.60
C TYR A 76 -8.91 -11.67 -7.51
N GLY A 77 -9.60 -11.01 -8.43
CA GLY A 77 -11.06 -11.05 -8.53
C GLY A 77 -11.60 -12.48 -8.58
N GLU A 78 -10.92 -13.41 -9.31
CA GLU A 78 -11.31 -14.82 -9.37
C GLU A 78 -11.15 -15.52 -8.02
N LEU A 79 -9.99 -15.34 -7.38
CA LEU A 79 -9.71 -15.93 -6.08
C LEU A 79 -10.66 -15.39 -5.00
N ALA A 80 -10.94 -14.08 -5.05
CA ALA A 80 -11.84 -13.42 -4.11
C ALA A 80 -13.30 -13.85 -4.28
N ALA A 81 -13.75 -14.04 -5.52
CA ALA A 81 -15.10 -14.52 -5.80
C ALA A 81 -15.31 -16.01 -5.42
N ALA A 82 -14.25 -16.81 -5.62
CA ALA A 82 -14.29 -18.25 -5.32
C ALA A 82 -14.10 -18.56 -3.83
N MET A 83 -13.34 -17.72 -3.11
CA MET A 83 -12.99 -17.92 -1.69
C MET A 83 -13.24 -16.65 -0.86
N PRO A 84 -14.49 -16.24 -0.63
CA PRO A 84 -14.81 -14.98 0.05
C PRO A 84 -14.71 -15.09 1.58
N HIS A 85 -13.54 -15.48 2.07
CA HIS A 85 -13.23 -15.64 3.50
C HIS A 85 -12.41 -14.47 4.03
N ALA A 86 -12.52 -14.20 5.35
CA ALA A 86 -11.65 -13.23 6.01
C ALA A 86 -10.18 -13.62 5.86
N GLY A 87 -9.32 -12.63 5.63
CA GLY A 87 -7.89 -12.83 5.42
C GLY A 87 -7.46 -12.85 3.94
N GLY A 88 -8.40 -12.96 2.99
CA GLY A 88 -8.14 -12.78 1.55
C GLY A 88 -6.91 -13.54 1.04
N GLN A 89 -5.85 -12.80 0.67
CA GLN A 89 -4.61 -13.37 0.10
C GLN A 89 -3.98 -14.47 0.98
N TYR A 90 -4.07 -14.36 2.31
CA TYR A 90 -3.64 -15.42 3.23
C TYR A 90 -4.36 -16.73 2.92
N VAL A 91 -5.69 -16.67 2.73
CA VAL A 91 -6.51 -17.85 2.40
C VAL A 91 -6.14 -18.39 1.01
N TYR A 92 -5.94 -17.51 0.03
CA TYR A 92 -5.59 -17.92 -1.34
C TYR A 92 -4.28 -18.70 -1.38
N LEU A 93 -3.25 -18.22 -0.70
CA LEU A 93 -1.96 -18.89 -0.59
C LEU A 93 -2.06 -20.22 0.16
N ARG A 94 -2.81 -20.26 1.27
CA ARG A 94 -3.03 -21.48 2.03
C ARG A 94 -3.73 -22.57 1.21
N GLU A 95 -4.79 -22.21 0.48
CA GLU A 95 -5.59 -23.16 -0.30
C GLU A 95 -4.87 -23.62 -1.59
N SER A 96 -4.05 -22.76 -2.19
CA SER A 96 -3.37 -23.08 -3.45
C SER A 96 -2.03 -23.76 -3.24
N LEU A 97 -1.19 -23.23 -2.35
CA LEU A 97 0.21 -23.64 -2.15
C LEU A 97 0.44 -24.37 -0.82
N GLY A 98 -0.49 -24.22 0.14
CA GLY A 98 -0.44 -24.90 1.43
C GLY A 98 -0.18 -23.99 2.63
N HIS A 99 -0.29 -24.56 3.83
CA HIS A 99 -0.30 -23.81 5.11
C HIS A 99 1.00 -23.02 5.36
N VAL A 100 2.14 -23.50 4.91
CA VAL A 100 3.43 -22.80 5.03
C VAL A 100 3.39 -21.45 4.34
N TRP A 101 2.89 -21.40 3.10
CA TRP A 101 2.82 -20.18 2.30
C TRP A 101 1.84 -19.17 2.87
N GLY A 102 0.68 -19.65 3.36
CA GLY A 102 -0.25 -18.80 4.10
C GLY A 102 0.41 -18.21 5.35
N PHE A 103 1.11 -19.05 6.15
CA PHE A 103 1.81 -18.59 7.34
C PHE A 103 2.89 -17.56 7.03
N LEU A 104 3.75 -17.82 6.04
CA LEU A 104 4.81 -16.88 5.63
C LEU A 104 4.24 -15.53 5.21
N TYR A 105 3.13 -15.54 4.47
CA TYR A 105 2.44 -14.31 4.11
C TYR A 105 1.95 -13.55 5.34
N GLY A 106 1.20 -14.19 6.23
CA GLY A 106 0.68 -13.53 7.43
C GLY A 106 1.77 -13.07 8.40
N TRP A 107 2.88 -13.82 8.52
CA TRP A 107 4.08 -13.45 9.25
C TRP A 107 4.69 -12.15 8.69
N THR A 108 4.88 -12.11 7.37
CA THR A 108 5.47 -10.93 6.69
C THR A 108 4.52 -9.74 6.71
N MET A 109 3.21 -9.97 6.61
CA MET A 109 2.19 -8.93 6.76
C MET A 109 2.25 -8.26 8.13
N LEU A 110 2.41 -9.05 9.21
CA LEU A 110 2.50 -8.51 10.56
C LEU A 110 3.81 -7.75 10.80
N LEU A 111 4.93 -8.33 10.39
CA LEU A 111 6.24 -7.76 10.74
C LEU A 111 6.65 -6.59 9.85
N VAL A 112 6.28 -6.65 8.57
CA VAL A 112 6.78 -5.70 7.55
C VAL A 112 5.65 -5.08 6.75
N ILE A 113 4.89 -5.85 5.94
CA ILE A 113 4.06 -5.26 4.90
C ILE A 113 2.99 -4.32 5.48
N GLN A 114 2.05 -4.84 6.24
CA GLN A 114 0.90 -4.06 6.72
C GLN A 114 1.29 -3.02 7.77
N THR A 115 2.10 -3.42 8.72
CA THR A 115 2.45 -2.56 9.86
C THR A 115 3.45 -1.47 9.49
N ALA A 116 4.42 -1.75 8.59
CA ALA A 116 5.31 -0.72 8.08
C ALA A 116 4.56 0.26 7.15
N THR A 117 3.60 -0.23 6.36
CA THR A 117 2.73 0.67 5.57
C THR A 117 1.92 1.59 6.47
N ILE A 118 1.31 1.07 7.55
CA ILE A 118 0.59 1.88 8.54
C ILE A 118 1.52 2.92 9.16
N ALA A 119 2.72 2.52 9.58
CA ALA A 119 3.70 3.43 10.18
C ALA A 119 4.16 4.51 9.19
N ALA A 120 4.51 4.13 7.95
CA ALA A 120 4.93 5.05 6.90
C ALA A 120 3.84 6.09 6.58
N VAL A 121 2.58 5.64 6.40
CA VAL A 121 1.45 6.55 6.13
C VAL A 121 1.17 7.47 7.32
N ALA A 122 1.32 6.98 8.56
CA ALA A 122 1.18 7.81 9.77
C ALA A 122 2.31 8.85 9.89
N ILE A 123 3.56 8.48 9.56
CA ILE A 123 4.69 9.41 9.50
C ILE A 123 4.46 10.47 8.41
N ALA A 124 3.94 10.05 7.24
CA ALA A 124 3.57 10.99 6.18
C ALA A 124 2.47 11.97 6.65
N PHE A 125 1.42 11.48 7.32
CA PHE A 125 0.40 12.32 7.94
C PHE A 125 1.04 13.38 8.85
N ALA A 126 1.91 12.96 9.77
CA ALA A 126 2.57 13.88 10.69
C ALA A 126 3.54 14.86 9.99
N LYS A 127 4.21 14.43 8.91
CA LYS A 127 5.08 15.27 8.07
C LYS A 127 4.29 16.41 7.41
N PHE A 128 3.09 16.13 6.90
CA PHE A 128 2.23 17.18 6.31
C PHE A 128 1.55 18.04 7.38
N ALA A 129 1.26 17.51 8.58
CA ALA A 129 0.83 18.30 9.71
C ALA A 129 1.87 19.34 10.12
N GLY A 130 3.16 19.01 10.00
CA GLY A 130 4.28 19.93 10.23
C GLY A 130 4.33 21.12 9.27
N VAL A 131 3.67 21.07 8.10
CA VAL A 131 3.49 22.23 7.21
C VAL A 131 2.52 23.24 7.81
N LEU A 132 1.43 22.75 8.43
CA LEU A 132 0.40 23.60 9.04
C LEU A 132 0.80 24.08 10.45
N ALA A 133 1.48 23.22 11.19
CA ALA A 133 1.96 23.48 12.54
C ALA A 133 3.40 23.00 12.70
N PRO A 134 4.42 23.90 12.53
CA PRO A 134 5.85 23.54 12.57
C PRO A 134 6.31 22.88 13.87
N TRP A 135 5.48 22.93 14.92
CA TRP A 135 5.71 22.21 16.16
C TRP A 135 5.87 20.69 15.96
N PHE A 136 5.20 20.11 14.94
CA PHE A 136 5.27 18.69 14.59
C PHE A 136 6.46 18.35 13.67
N SER A 137 7.58 19.04 13.81
CA SER A 137 8.79 18.76 13.04
C SER A 137 9.56 17.55 13.58
N ALA A 138 10.17 16.78 12.67
CA ALA A 138 11.08 15.67 13.02
C ALA A 138 12.38 16.14 13.72
N SER A 139 12.75 17.42 13.58
CA SER A 139 13.94 17.98 14.20
C SER A 139 13.84 18.10 15.73
N HIS A 140 12.62 18.10 16.29
CA HIS A 140 12.39 18.27 17.72
C HIS A 140 12.19 16.90 18.40
N TRP A 141 13.23 16.43 19.06
CA TRP A 141 13.20 15.19 19.83
C TRP A 141 12.56 15.41 21.19
N ILE A 142 11.60 14.54 21.56
CA ILE A 142 11.04 14.43 22.91
C ILE A 142 11.96 13.53 23.74
N TRP A 143 12.35 12.39 23.14
CA TRP A 143 13.28 11.45 23.74
C TRP A 143 14.04 10.71 22.64
N LYS A 144 15.36 10.81 22.64
CA LYS A 144 16.24 10.13 21.71
C LYS A 144 16.93 8.97 22.44
N ILE A 145 16.69 7.74 21.96
CA ILE A 145 17.33 6.54 22.49
C ILE A 145 18.77 6.47 22.02
N GLY A 146 19.00 6.67 20.70
CA GLY A 146 20.32 6.64 20.11
C GLY A 146 20.28 6.59 18.60
N THR A 147 21.48 6.59 18.03
CA THR A 147 21.71 6.34 16.60
C THR A 147 22.40 5.00 16.46
N PHE A 148 21.79 4.09 15.72
CA PHE A 148 22.25 2.72 15.52
C PHE A 148 22.73 2.52 14.09
N GLY A 149 23.90 1.89 13.93
CA GLY A 149 24.55 1.76 12.63
C GLY A 149 25.46 2.96 12.31
N PRO A 150 25.95 3.05 11.05
CA PRO A 150 25.67 2.11 9.97
C PRO A 150 26.32 0.74 10.19
N TRP A 151 25.60 -0.32 9.78
CA TRP A 151 26.15 -1.68 9.76
C TRP A 151 26.51 -2.07 8.34
N ARG A 152 27.77 -2.42 8.11
CA ARG A 152 28.24 -2.93 6.81
C ARG A 152 28.04 -4.43 6.76
N LEU A 153 27.13 -4.86 5.88
CA LEU A 153 26.82 -6.26 5.62
C LEU A 153 27.26 -6.61 4.20
N TRP A 154 27.25 -7.91 3.87
CA TRP A 154 27.68 -8.40 2.56
C TRP A 154 26.83 -7.87 1.38
N PHE A 155 25.61 -7.44 1.64
CA PHE A 155 24.68 -6.89 0.65
C PHE A 155 24.58 -5.35 0.65
N GLY A 156 25.31 -4.68 1.53
CA GLY A 156 25.34 -3.20 1.59
C GLY A 156 25.39 -2.65 3.00
N GLU A 157 25.18 -1.35 3.12
CA GLU A 157 25.20 -0.61 4.37
C GLU A 157 23.78 -0.33 4.85
N LEU A 158 23.48 -0.72 6.09
CA LEU A 158 22.20 -0.49 6.75
C LEU A 158 22.32 0.61 7.82
N GLY A 159 21.47 1.61 7.74
CA GLY A 159 21.46 2.73 8.67
C GLY A 159 22.20 3.96 8.13
N PRO A 160 22.50 4.92 8.98
CA PRO A 160 22.20 4.94 10.42
C PRO A 160 20.70 5.14 10.71
N TYR A 161 20.23 4.47 11.77
CA TYR A 161 18.84 4.59 12.24
C TYR A 161 18.79 5.42 13.52
N ASN A 162 18.07 6.54 13.47
CA ASN A 162 17.81 7.35 14.65
C ASN A 162 16.56 6.81 15.36
N VAL A 163 16.74 6.13 16.48
CA VAL A 163 15.65 5.53 17.26
C VAL A 163 15.26 6.46 18.40
N GLY A 164 13.96 6.72 18.50
CA GLY A 164 13.41 7.55 19.56
C GLY A 164 12.07 8.18 19.20
N LEU A 165 11.57 9.00 20.11
CA LEU A 165 10.31 9.73 19.96
C LEU A 165 10.61 11.21 19.68
N ASN A 166 10.32 11.66 18.47
CA ASN A 166 10.25 13.07 18.12
C ASN A 166 8.79 13.53 18.02
N ARG A 167 8.54 14.82 17.87
CA ARG A 167 7.19 15.39 17.81
C ARG A 167 6.39 14.90 16.61
N GLN A 168 7.05 14.60 15.49
CA GLN A 168 6.42 14.01 14.31
C GLN A 168 5.97 12.57 14.60
N ASN A 169 6.84 11.73 15.17
CA ASN A 169 6.51 10.35 15.52
C ASN A 169 5.44 10.28 16.59
N PHE A 170 5.42 11.23 17.54
CA PHE A 170 4.37 11.34 18.55
C PHE A 170 2.98 11.52 17.90
N LEU A 171 2.85 12.43 16.93
CA LEU A 171 1.59 12.64 16.20
C LEU A 171 1.23 11.42 15.35
N ALA A 172 2.21 10.80 14.70
CA ALA A 172 2.00 9.57 13.92
C ALA A 172 1.42 8.45 14.78
N ILE A 173 2.03 8.15 15.92
CA ILE A 173 1.57 7.15 16.89
C ILE A 173 0.18 7.51 17.42
N GLY A 174 -0.06 8.76 17.76
CA GLY A 174 -1.37 9.24 18.20
C GLY A 174 -2.47 8.98 17.17
N SER A 175 -2.18 9.18 15.88
CA SER A 175 -3.11 8.89 14.78
C SER A 175 -3.40 7.38 14.65
N ILE A 176 -2.39 6.52 14.79
CA ILE A 176 -2.55 5.05 14.76
C ILE A 176 -3.44 4.60 15.93
N ILE A 177 -3.19 5.08 17.14
CA ILE A 177 -3.97 4.74 18.33
C ILE A 177 -5.43 5.18 18.16
N LEU A 178 -5.66 6.41 17.71
CA LEU A 178 -7.01 6.95 17.46
C LEU A 178 -7.79 6.10 16.45
N LEU A 179 -7.18 5.81 15.30
CA LEU A 179 -7.82 5.01 14.25
C LEU A 179 -8.04 3.56 14.68
N THR A 180 -7.13 2.99 15.45
CA THR A 180 -7.32 1.66 16.05
C THR A 180 -8.51 1.67 16.99
N TRP A 181 -8.63 2.66 17.87
CA TRP A 181 -9.77 2.81 18.75
C TRP A 181 -11.09 2.94 17.96
N VAL A 182 -11.14 3.75 16.92
CA VAL A 182 -12.30 3.88 16.02
C VAL A 182 -12.70 2.50 15.46
N ASN A 183 -11.74 1.73 14.96
CA ASN A 183 -11.99 0.42 14.34
C ASN A 183 -12.38 -0.66 15.37
N THR A 184 -12.00 -0.54 16.65
CA THR A 184 -12.47 -1.44 17.71
C THR A 184 -13.96 -1.22 18.05
N ARG A 185 -14.54 -0.07 17.68
CA ARG A 185 -15.99 0.23 17.86
C ARG A 185 -16.88 -0.41 16.79
N GLY A 186 -16.30 -1.18 15.87
CA GLY A 186 -17.01 -1.99 14.89
C GLY A 186 -16.95 -1.47 13.47
N LEU A 187 -17.39 -2.34 12.54
CA LEU A 187 -17.32 -2.11 11.10
C LEU A 187 -18.07 -0.84 10.66
N ARG A 188 -19.22 -0.51 11.30
CA ARG A 188 -20.05 0.62 10.88
C ARG A 188 -19.31 1.96 11.00
N LEU A 189 -18.63 2.21 12.11
CA LEU A 189 -17.88 3.45 12.31
C LEU A 189 -16.65 3.50 11.41
N GLY A 190 -15.89 2.41 11.33
CA GLY A 190 -14.71 2.31 10.46
C GLY A 190 -15.03 2.57 8.99
N LYS A 191 -16.13 2.01 8.45
CA LYS A 191 -16.54 2.26 7.06
C LYS A 191 -17.05 3.67 6.79
N ILE A 192 -17.74 4.32 7.75
CA ILE A 192 -18.19 5.72 7.60
C ILE A 192 -16.95 6.62 7.48
N VAL A 193 -16.00 6.47 8.39
CA VAL A 193 -14.72 7.20 8.31
C VAL A 193 -14.04 6.91 6.98
N GLN A 194 -13.95 5.64 6.57
CA GLN A 194 -13.34 5.26 5.29
C GLN A 194 -14.01 5.96 4.10
N ASN A 195 -15.33 5.90 4.00
CA ASN A 195 -16.08 6.47 2.88
C ASN A 195 -15.93 7.99 2.81
N VAL A 196 -16.12 8.69 3.94
CA VAL A 196 -16.02 10.16 3.99
C VAL A 196 -14.62 10.63 3.57
N PHE A 197 -13.58 10.05 4.17
CA PHE A 197 -12.22 10.44 3.84
C PHE A 197 -11.82 10.03 2.42
N THR A 198 -12.33 8.90 1.90
CA THR A 198 -12.05 8.48 0.52
C THR A 198 -12.69 9.41 -0.49
N VAL A 199 -13.94 9.80 -0.30
CA VAL A 199 -14.61 10.78 -1.19
C VAL A 199 -13.88 12.12 -1.16
N ALA A 200 -13.53 12.61 0.05
CA ALA A 200 -12.84 13.90 0.20
C ALA A 200 -11.47 13.89 -0.51
N LYS A 201 -10.64 12.86 -0.30
CA LYS A 201 -9.30 12.80 -0.92
C LYS A 201 -9.34 12.54 -2.42
N THR A 202 -10.29 11.72 -2.89
CA THR A 202 -10.48 11.47 -4.33
C THR A 202 -10.92 12.76 -5.02
N GLY A 203 -11.83 13.52 -4.40
CA GLY A 203 -12.24 14.84 -4.86
C GLY A 203 -11.09 15.85 -4.88
N ALA A 204 -10.27 15.89 -3.82
CA ALA A 204 -9.09 16.76 -3.76
C ALA A 204 -8.03 16.41 -4.84
N LEU A 205 -7.79 15.13 -5.07
CA LEU A 205 -6.88 14.69 -6.13
C LEU A 205 -7.44 15.01 -7.52
N ALA A 206 -8.74 14.79 -7.74
CA ALA A 206 -9.40 15.16 -8.98
C ALA A 206 -9.36 16.69 -9.23
N ALA A 207 -9.55 17.49 -8.18
CA ALA A 207 -9.40 18.94 -8.26
C ALA A 207 -7.96 19.35 -8.63
N LEU A 208 -6.95 18.74 -8.01
CA LEU A 208 -5.54 18.96 -8.36
C LEU A 208 -5.28 18.62 -9.84
N VAL A 209 -5.83 17.49 -10.33
CA VAL A 209 -5.71 17.10 -11.74
C VAL A 209 -6.33 18.17 -12.65
N VAL A 210 -7.57 18.57 -12.40
CA VAL A 210 -8.27 19.60 -13.19
C VAL A 210 -7.50 20.91 -13.20
N LEU A 211 -7.08 21.38 -12.03
CA LEU A 211 -6.29 22.62 -11.91
C LEU A 211 -4.96 22.52 -12.63
N GLY A 212 -4.19 21.44 -12.44
CA GLY A 212 -2.90 21.27 -13.11
C GLY A 212 -3.01 21.10 -14.63
N LEU A 213 -4.10 20.50 -15.12
CA LEU A 213 -4.37 20.44 -16.56
C LEU A 213 -4.79 21.79 -17.13
N TRP A 214 -5.44 22.63 -16.35
CA TRP A 214 -5.88 23.97 -16.77
C TRP A 214 -4.76 25.00 -16.68
N PHE A 215 -4.03 25.07 -15.58
CA PHE A 215 -2.97 26.04 -15.29
C PHE A 215 -1.58 25.52 -15.68
N ALA A 216 -1.34 25.38 -16.99
CA ALA A 216 0.01 25.02 -17.47
C ALA A 216 0.93 26.24 -17.42
N THR A 217 2.22 25.99 -17.08
CA THR A 217 3.24 27.05 -17.14
C THR A 217 4.04 26.96 -18.46
N PRO A 218 4.38 28.10 -19.11
CA PRO A 218 5.17 28.08 -20.34
C PRO A 218 6.52 27.38 -20.18
N VAL A 219 7.18 27.54 -19.01
CA VAL A 219 8.45 26.91 -18.70
C VAL A 219 8.31 25.38 -18.66
N ALA A 220 7.31 24.86 -17.98
CA ALA A 220 7.09 23.42 -17.91
C ALA A 220 6.71 22.83 -19.27
N LEU A 221 5.88 23.52 -20.04
CA LEU A 221 5.52 23.08 -21.41
C LEU A 221 6.75 23.03 -22.31
N ALA A 222 7.59 24.06 -22.30
CA ALA A 222 8.81 24.10 -23.11
C ALA A 222 9.80 23.00 -22.69
N THR A 223 10.01 22.81 -21.38
CA THR A 223 10.96 21.80 -20.87
C THR A 223 10.49 20.37 -21.08
N ASN A 224 9.20 20.10 -20.85
CA ASN A 224 8.70 18.72 -20.78
C ASN A 224 8.13 18.20 -22.09
N PHE A 225 7.61 19.07 -22.98
CA PHE A 225 6.82 18.62 -24.13
C PHE A 225 7.44 18.98 -25.49
N THR A 226 8.43 19.90 -25.56
CA THR A 226 9.12 20.23 -26.83
C THR A 226 9.97 19.04 -27.30
N ASP A 227 10.64 18.36 -26.35
CA ASP A 227 11.42 17.15 -26.63
C ASP A 227 11.02 16.02 -25.66
N PHE A 228 9.76 15.61 -25.76
CA PHE A 228 9.13 14.67 -24.82
C PHE A 228 9.85 13.33 -24.71
N TRP A 229 10.39 12.82 -25.83
CA TRP A 229 11.07 11.52 -25.91
C TRP A 229 12.59 11.63 -25.82
N ARG A 230 13.17 12.77 -26.13
CA ARG A 230 14.62 13.03 -26.15
C ARG A 230 14.98 14.09 -25.13
N ASN A 231 15.04 13.73 -23.88
CA ASN A 231 15.52 14.66 -22.85
C ASN A 231 17.06 14.66 -22.85
N ALA A 232 17.67 15.84 -22.93
CA ALA A 232 19.13 16.01 -22.88
C ALA A 232 19.74 15.42 -21.59
N ALA A 233 19.04 15.50 -20.47
CA ALA A 233 19.45 14.87 -19.20
C ALA A 233 19.48 13.35 -19.32
N TRP A 234 18.53 12.76 -20.05
CA TRP A 234 18.50 11.34 -20.34
C TRP A 234 19.71 10.90 -21.18
N SER A 235 20.03 11.65 -22.24
CA SER A 235 21.18 11.36 -23.11
C SER A 235 22.52 11.46 -22.39
N ALA A 236 22.64 12.39 -21.43
CA ALA A 236 23.85 12.55 -20.62
C ALA A 236 24.05 11.41 -19.60
N MET A 237 22.96 10.86 -19.08
CA MET A 237 23.00 9.72 -18.14
C MET A 237 23.21 8.37 -18.83
N HIS A 238 22.89 8.26 -20.14
CA HIS A 238 22.93 7.04 -20.92
C HIS A 238 23.79 7.26 -22.17
N PRO A 239 25.13 7.11 -22.03
CA PRO A 239 26.09 7.39 -23.11
C PRO A 239 25.99 6.46 -24.32
N TYR A 240 25.09 5.47 -24.27
CA TYR A 240 24.89 4.52 -25.37
C TYR A 240 23.82 5.02 -26.34
N PRO A 241 24.09 4.98 -27.64
CA PRO A 241 23.10 5.34 -28.68
C PRO A 241 21.89 4.40 -28.66
N PRO A 242 20.70 4.85 -29.12
CA PRO A 242 19.46 4.07 -29.12
C PRO A 242 19.52 2.71 -29.82
N ASP A 243 20.41 2.58 -30.76
CA ASP A 243 20.62 1.37 -31.60
C ASP A 243 21.47 0.30 -30.88
N ASN A 244 22.03 0.61 -29.72
CA ASN A 244 22.83 -0.35 -28.94
C ASN A 244 21.92 -1.21 -28.07
N PRO A 245 21.98 -2.57 -28.16
CA PRO A 245 21.19 -3.46 -27.30
C PRO A 245 21.36 -3.18 -25.81
N THR A 246 22.55 -2.74 -25.40
CA THR A 246 22.86 -2.36 -24.02
C THR A 246 22.03 -1.16 -23.55
N TRP A 247 21.70 -0.22 -24.46
CA TRP A 247 20.83 0.91 -24.17
C TRP A 247 19.42 0.46 -23.76
N MET A 248 18.81 -0.48 -24.49
CA MET A 248 17.49 -0.99 -24.19
C MET A 248 17.45 -1.72 -22.83
N ILE A 249 18.45 -2.56 -22.55
CA ILE A 249 18.57 -3.25 -21.26
C ILE A 249 18.75 -2.24 -20.13
N GLY A 250 19.57 -1.20 -20.30
CA GLY A 250 19.76 -0.13 -19.32
C GLY A 250 18.48 0.65 -19.05
N THR A 251 17.71 0.97 -20.10
CA THR A 251 16.43 1.65 -19.99
C THR A 251 15.39 0.81 -19.23
N LEU A 252 15.25 -0.48 -19.55
CA LEU A 252 14.35 -1.40 -18.84
C LEU A 252 14.73 -1.55 -17.37
N THR A 253 16.03 -1.62 -17.10
CA THR A 253 16.54 -1.65 -15.70
C THR A 253 16.17 -0.39 -14.95
N LEU A 254 16.38 0.78 -15.56
CA LEU A 254 16.02 2.07 -14.95
C LEU A 254 14.52 2.16 -14.67
N ILE A 255 13.67 1.78 -15.63
CA ILE A 255 12.23 1.73 -15.45
C ILE A 255 11.88 0.78 -14.29
N GLY A 256 12.45 -0.44 -14.27
CA GLY A 256 12.17 -1.41 -13.21
C GLY A 256 12.54 -0.90 -11.82
N VAL A 257 13.70 -0.26 -11.66
CA VAL A 257 14.12 0.33 -10.38
C VAL A 257 13.23 1.51 -9.99
N ALA A 258 12.85 2.37 -10.95
CA ALA A 258 11.97 3.51 -10.71
C ALA A 258 10.53 3.10 -10.37
N MET A 259 10.08 1.91 -10.82
CA MET A 259 8.74 1.39 -10.53
C MET A 259 8.50 1.09 -9.03
N VAL A 260 9.53 0.96 -8.22
CA VAL A 260 9.39 0.68 -6.77
C VAL A 260 8.46 1.68 -6.10
N GLY A 261 8.68 2.96 -6.32
CA GLY A 261 7.87 4.02 -5.73
C GLY A 261 6.42 4.03 -6.25
N SER A 262 6.22 3.87 -7.57
CA SER A 262 4.88 3.86 -8.16
C SER A 262 4.09 2.60 -7.79
N LEU A 263 4.73 1.43 -7.70
CA LEU A 263 4.10 0.21 -7.21
C LEU A 263 3.67 0.34 -5.75
N PHE A 264 4.50 0.96 -4.90
CA PHE A 264 4.09 1.30 -3.54
C PHE A 264 2.86 2.22 -3.53
N ALA A 265 2.87 3.29 -4.33
CA ALA A 265 1.75 4.22 -4.39
C ALA A 265 0.46 3.56 -4.89
N MET A 266 0.56 2.52 -5.70
CA MET A 266 -0.54 1.73 -6.25
C MET A 266 -0.84 0.44 -5.48
N ASP A 267 -0.22 0.21 -4.33
CA ASP A 267 -0.44 -0.96 -3.48
C ASP A 267 -1.71 -0.83 -2.61
N ALA A 268 -1.95 -1.82 -1.77
CA ALA A 268 -3.08 -1.92 -0.83
C ALA A 268 -4.49 -2.04 -1.47
N TRP A 269 -4.59 -2.20 -2.80
CA TRP A 269 -5.86 -2.50 -3.48
C TRP A 269 -6.46 -3.84 -3.02
N ASN A 270 -5.64 -4.80 -2.63
CA ASN A 270 -6.03 -6.12 -2.16
C ASN A 270 -6.65 -6.12 -0.75
N ASN A 271 -6.57 -5.03 -0.02
CA ASN A 271 -7.09 -4.92 1.36
C ASN A 271 -8.59 -5.21 1.46
N VAL A 272 -9.38 -4.93 0.43
CA VAL A 272 -10.80 -5.31 0.39
C VAL A 272 -11.00 -6.82 0.50
N THR A 273 -10.06 -7.62 -0.01
CA THR A 273 -10.14 -9.09 0.05
C THR A 273 -9.97 -9.61 1.49
N PHE A 274 -9.24 -8.89 2.34
CA PHE A 274 -9.08 -9.26 3.75
C PHE A 274 -10.41 -9.17 4.51
N THR A 275 -11.29 -8.26 4.08
CA THR A 275 -12.62 -8.05 4.65
C THR A 275 -13.72 -8.84 3.92
N ALA A 276 -13.37 -9.80 3.06
CA ALA A 276 -14.30 -10.51 2.18
C ALA A 276 -15.50 -11.14 2.91
N ALA A 277 -15.30 -11.66 4.12
CA ALA A 277 -16.37 -12.22 4.94
C ALA A 277 -17.43 -11.18 5.38
N GLU A 278 -17.07 -9.89 5.39
CA GLU A 278 -17.95 -8.77 5.75
C GLU A 278 -18.65 -8.14 4.52
N VAL A 279 -18.33 -8.61 3.30
CA VAL A 279 -18.89 -8.09 2.04
C VAL A 279 -20.22 -8.78 1.71
N LYS A 280 -21.21 -7.97 1.33
CA LYS A 280 -22.50 -8.44 0.79
C LYS A 280 -22.31 -8.90 -0.66
N ASN A 281 -22.91 -10.03 -1.05
CA ASN A 281 -22.77 -10.60 -2.40
C ASN A 281 -21.31 -10.62 -2.88
N PRO A 282 -20.39 -11.28 -2.15
CA PRO A 282 -18.95 -11.16 -2.35
C PRO A 282 -18.50 -11.65 -3.73
N SER A 283 -19.15 -12.65 -4.30
CA SER A 283 -18.85 -13.20 -5.64
C SER A 283 -18.97 -12.15 -6.77
N ARG A 284 -19.83 -11.12 -6.59
CA ARG A 284 -20.00 -10.01 -7.52
C ARG A 284 -19.23 -8.78 -7.06
N ASN A 285 -19.38 -8.42 -5.79
CA ASN A 285 -18.91 -7.12 -5.30
C ASN A 285 -17.39 -7.06 -5.13
N LEU A 286 -16.71 -8.18 -4.82
CA LEU A 286 -15.25 -8.19 -4.71
C LEU A 286 -14.57 -7.97 -6.07
N PRO A 287 -14.86 -8.75 -7.15
CA PRO A 287 -14.25 -8.49 -8.45
C PRO A 287 -14.53 -7.09 -8.99
N LEU A 288 -15.79 -6.62 -8.84
CA LEU A 288 -16.17 -5.28 -9.30
C LEU A 288 -15.47 -4.18 -8.51
N SER A 289 -15.37 -4.30 -7.19
CA SER A 289 -14.67 -3.29 -6.37
C SER A 289 -13.17 -3.25 -6.65
N LEU A 290 -12.55 -4.40 -6.90
CA LEU A 290 -11.15 -4.47 -7.32
C LEU A 290 -10.94 -3.80 -8.68
N ALA A 291 -11.78 -4.12 -9.68
CA ALA A 291 -11.67 -3.53 -11.02
C ALA A 291 -11.93 -2.01 -11.01
N LEU A 292 -13.06 -1.59 -10.42
CA LEU A 292 -13.45 -0.18 -10.37
C LEU A 292 -12.48 0.65 -9.52
N GLY A 293 -12.17 0.18 -8.31
CA GLY A 293 -11.32 0.92 -7.39
C GLY A 293 -9.90 1.09 -7.94
N THR A 294 -9.28 0.01 -8.42
CA THR A 294 -7.94 0.07 -9.02
C THR A 294 -7.94 0.91 -10.31
N GLY A 295 -8.94 0.72 -11.18
CA GLY A 295 -9.07 1.49 -12.43
C GLY A 295 -9.19 3.01 -12.17
N ILE A 296 -10.01 3.42 -11.21
CA ILE A 296 -10.16 4.84 -10.80
C ILE A 296 -8.80 5.40 -10.35
N VAL A 297 -8.08 4.65 -9.50
CA VAL A 297 -6.79 5.13 -8.96
C VAL A 297 -5.72 5.22 -10.04
N VAL A 298 -5.59 4.20 -10.90
CA VAL A 298 -4.63 4.20 -12.01
C VAL A 298 -4.88 5.39 -12.94
N LEU A 299 -6.15 5.66 -13.28
CA LEU A 299 -6.53 6.81 -14.09
C LEU A 299 -6.15 8.13 -13.42
N LEU A 300 -6.55 8.31 -12.16
CA LEU A 300 -6.27 9.54 -11.40
C LEU A 300 -4.77 9.78 -11.25
N TYR A 301 -3.97 8.74 -11.01
CA TYR A 301 -2.53 8.85 -10.83
C TYR A 301 -1.81 9.19 -12.15
N THR A 302 -2.25 8.61 -13.25
CA THR A 302 -1.74 8.96 -14.58
C THR A 302 -2.04 10.43 -14.90
N LEU A 303 -3.28 10.86 -14.71
CA LEU A 303 -3.68 12.25 -14.94
C LEU A 303 -2.99 13.23 -13.99
N ALA A 304 -2.76 12.87 -12.71
CA ALA A 304 -2.02 13.69 -11.76
C ALA A 304 -0.57 13.92 -12.20
N ASN A 305 0.10 12.89 -12.71
CA ASN A 305 1.46 13.05 -13.23
C ASN A 305 1.53 13.90 -14.50
N ILE A 306 0.52 13.81 -15.37
CA ILE A 306 0.40 14.73 -16.51
C ILE A 306 0.19 16.17 -16.01
N ALA A 307 -0.65 16.37 -14.99
CA ALA A 307 -0.88 17.67 -14.35
C ALA A 307 0.41 18.24 -13.75
N TYR A 308 1.20 17.42 -13.05
CA TYR A 308 2.50 17.84 -12.52
C TYR A 308 3.44 18.30 -13.62
N LEU A 309 3.57 17.54 -14.72
CA LEU A 309 4.42 17.88 -15.84
C LEU A 309 3.94 19.11 -16.64
N ARG A 310 2.67 19.49 -16.56
CA ARG A 310 2.17 20.73 -17.17
C ARG A 310 2.51 21.98 -16.34
N VAL A 311 2.67 21.82 -15.04
CA VAL A 311 2.88 22.94 -14.09
C VAL A 311 4.35 23.08 -13.72
N LEU A 312 5.08 21.97 -13.55
CA LEU A 312 6.47 21.93 -13.11
C LEU A 312 7.38 21.32 -14.17
N PRO A 313 8.56 21.90 -14.45
CA PRO A 313 9.61 21.19 -15.20
C PRO A 313 9.97 19.88 -14.53
N ILE A 314 10.29 18.84 -15.31
CA ILE A 314 10.69 17.56 -14.70
C ILE A 314 12.01 17.66 -13.98
N THR A 315 12.98 18.34 -14.58
CA THR A 315 14.30 18.66 -13.98
C THR A 315 14.30 20.05 -13.39
N GLY A 316 15.22 20.31 -12.47
CA GLY A 316 15.35 21.62 -11.83
C GLY A 316 16.67 21.80 -11.13
N ASP A 317 16.79 22.89 -10.38
CA ASP A 317 17.95 23.22 -9.56
C ASP A 317 17.67 22.87 -8.09
N PRO A 318 18.50 22.02 -7.45
CA PRO A 318 18.36 21.70 -6.03
C PRO A 318 18.43 22.94 -5.11
N GLN A 319 19.12 24.01 -5.55
CA GLN A 319 19.22 25.28 -4.84
C GLN A 319 18.19 26.31 -5.31
N GLY A 320 17.29 25.94 -6.22
CA GLY A 320 16.28 26.85 -6.75
C GLY A 320 15.44 27.51 -5.66
N ALA A 321 15.25 28.83 -5.74
CA ALA A 321 14.52 29.59 -4.74
C ALA A 321 13.00 29.37 -4.80
N THR A 322 12.46 28.97 -5.96
CA THR A 322 11.02 28.79 -6.20
C THR A 322 10.69 27.33 -6.52
N PRO A 323 9.43 26.89 -6.31
CA PRO A 323 9.01 25.54 -6.71
C PRO A 323 9.18 25.29 -8.21
N LEU A 324 9.00 26.31 -9.05
CA LEU A 324 9.19 26.21 -10.49
C LEU A 324 10.66 25.99 -10.86
N ALA A 325 11.60 26.66 -10.18
CA ALA A 325 13.03 26.49 -10.39
C ALA A 325 13.52 25.11 -9.93
N ARG A 326 12.94 24.56 -8.87
CA ARG A 326 13.26 23.21 -8.37
C ARG A 326 12.68 22.09 -9.21
N GLY A 327 11.59 22.36 -9.92
CA GLY A 327 10.89 21.35 -10.72
C GLY A 327 10.29 20.20 -9.91
N VAL A 328 9.96 19.12 -10.61
CA VAL A 328 9.47 17.87 -9.98
C VAL A 328 10.60 17.18 -9.22
N GLU A 329 11.79 17.11 -9.82
CA GLU A 329 12.98 16.40 -9.32
C GLU A 329 13.41 16.83 -7.92
N PHE A 330 13.44 18.14 -7.67
CA PHE A 330 13.90 18.73 -6.41
C PHE A 330 12.78 19.45 -5.63
N ALA A 331 11.54 19.02 -5.83
CA ALA A 331 10.42 19.55 -5.04
C ALA A 331 10.72 19.46 -3.54
N SER A 332 10.51 20.56 -2.80
CA SER A 332 10.86 20.66 -1.39
C SER A 332 10.29 19.49 -0.58
N ASP A 333 11.14 18.74 0.11
CA ASP A 333 10.78 17.53 0.85
C ASP A 333 10.02 16.51 -0.03
N GLN A 334 10.28 16.48 -1.35
CA GLN A 334 9.60 15.63 -2.33
C GLN A 334 8.08 15.89 -2.45
N ARG A 335 7.57 17.02 -1.99
CA ARG A 335 6.11 17.32 -1.96
C ARG A 335 5.64 17.90 -3.31
N VAL A 336 5.62 17.09 -4.37
CA VAL A 336 5.30 17.52 -5.75
C VAL A 336 3.93 18.16 -5.85
N ALA A 337 2.90 17.55 -5.25
CA ALA A 337 1.55 18.11 -5.28
C ALA A 337 1.45 19.48 -4.59
N THR A 338 2.15 19.64 -3.47
CA THR A 338 2.21 20.92 -2.75
C THR A 338 2.91 21.97 -3.59
N ALA A 339 4.06 21.62 -4.23
CA ALA A 339 4.79 22.49 -5.13
C ALA A 339 3.92 22.91 -6.33
N THR A 340 3.14 21.99 -6.89
CA THR A 340 2.22 22.25 -8.01
C THR A 340 1.17 23.29 -7.63
N LEU A 341 0.45 23.10 -6.51
CA LEU A 341 -0.55 24.08 -6.09
C LEU A 341 0.08 25.40 -5.61
N GLN A 342 1.30 25.35 -5.09
CA GLN A 342 2.04 26.57 -4.72
C GLN A 342 2.41 27.41 -5.95
N VAL A 343 2.71 26.80 -7.08
CA VAL A 343 2.93 27.53 -8.34
C VAL A 343 1.62 28.17 -8.84
N ILE A 344 0.49 27.49 -8.67
CA ILE A 344 -0.82 27.99 -9.16
C ILE A 344 -1.40 29.08 -8.25
N PHE A 345 -1.37 28.89 -6.93
CA PHE A 345 -2.08 29.74 -5.95
C PHE A 345 -1.15 30.38 -4.89
N GLY A 346 0.17 30.33 -5.08
CA GLY A 346 1.12 30.83 -4.10
C GLY A 346 1.10 30.05 -2.78
N PRO A 347 1.48 30.71 -1.65
CA PRO A 347 1.54 30.04 -0.34
C PRO A 347 0.21 29.41 0.12
N ALA A 348 -0.92 30.00 -0.25
CA ALA A 348 -2.25 29.45 0.07
C ALA A 348 -2.45 28.08 -0.56
N GLY A 349 -1.97 27.85 -1.79
CA GLY A 349 -2.02 26.56 -2.46
C GLY A 349 -1.27 25.46 -1.70
N ALA A 350 -0.14 25.80 -1.10
CA ALA A 350 0.63 24.85 -0.27
C ALA A 350 -0.16 24.43 0.98
N ILE A 351 -0.83 25.36 1.65
CA ILE A 351 -1.65 25.08 2.85
C ILE A 351 -2.85 24.20 2.48
N VAL A 352 -3.57 24.54 1.41
CA VAL A 352 -4.72 23.78 0.93
C VAL A 352 -4.30 22.34 0.58
N MET A 353 -3.17 22.18 -0.14
CA MET A 353 -2.71 20.85 -0.51
C MET A 353 -2.23 20.03 0.69
N ALA A 354 -1.50 20.64 1.62
CA ALA A 354 -1.08 19.98 2.85
C ALA A 354 -2.30 19.47 3.65
N SER A 355 -3.35 20.29 3.76
CA SER A 355 -4.62 19.90 4.41
C SER A 355 -5.31 18.75 3.69
N ALA A 356 -5.36 18.76 2.36
CA ALA A 356 -5.92 17.68 1.57
C ALA A 356 -5.13 16.35 1.72
N ILE A 357 -3.79 16.43 1.81
CA ILE A 357 -2.96 15.25 2.03
C ILE A 357 -3.10 14.71 3.46
N LEU A 358 -3.29 15.57 4.46
CA LEU A 358 -3.63 15.12 5.82
C LEU A 358 -4.92 14.28 5.83
N ILE A 359 -5.97 14.76 5.19
CA ILE A 359 -7.23 14.03 5.02
C ILE A 359 -6.97 12.70 4.27
N SER A 360 -6.16 12.74 3.22
CA SER A 360 -5.83 11.57 2.42
C SER A 360 -5.12 10.49 3.23
N THR A 361 -4.04 10.85 3.90
CA THR A 361 -3.21 9.90 4.67
C THR A 361 -3.94 9.35 5.88
N PHE A 362 -4.75 10.16 6.58
CA PHE A 362 -5.58 9.71 7.68
C PHE A 362 -6.62 8.67 7.23
N GLY A 363 -7.33 8.93 6.14
CA GLY A 363 -8.29 8.00 5.57
C GLY A 363 -7.65 6.73 5.00
N CYS A 364 -6.46 6.82 4.38
CA CYS A 364 -5.69 5.67 3.93
C CYS A 364 -5.35 4.77 5.11
N ASN A 365 -4.80 5.36 6.17
CA ASN A 365 -4.40 4.62 7.37
C ASN A 365 -5.59 3.93 8.07
N ASN A 366 -6.78 4.57 8.04
CA ASN A 366 -8.00 3.92 8.53
C ASN A 366 -8.32 2.63 7.74
N GLY A 367 -8.23 2.65 6.41
CA GLY A 367 -8.46 1.49 5.56
C GLY A 367 -7.46 0.35 5.81
N LEU A 368 -6.18 0.70 5.97
CA LEU A 368 -5.11 -0.24 6.30
C LEU A 368 -5.35 -0.91 7.67
N ILE A 369 -5.65 -0.11 8.70
CA ILE A 369 -5.91 -0.61 10.05
C ILE A 369 -7.16 -1.49 10.09
N LEU A 370 -8.23 -1.05 9.43
CA LEU A 370 -9.49 -1.79 9.34
C LEU A 370 -9.27 -3.16 8.71
N SER A 371 -8.60 -3.23 7.57
CA SER A 371 -8.49 -4.46 6.78
C SER A 371 -7.42 -5.42 7.32
N GLY A 372 -6.23 -4.93 7.68
CA GLY A 372 -5.09 -5.77 8.04
C GLY A 372 -5.33 -6.72 9.22
N ALA A 373 -6.04 -6.27 10.23
CA ALA A 373 -6.37 -7.09 11.39
C ALA A 373 -7.14 -8.37 11.07
N ARG A 374 -7.85 -8.44 9.90
CA ARG A 374 -8.60 -9.63 9.46
C ARG A 374 -7.68 -10.77 9.04
N ILE A 375 -6.45 -10.48 8.63
CA ILE A 375 -5.45 -11.51 8.31
C ILE A 375 -5.05 -12.28 9.56
N TYR A 376 -4.70 -11.55 10.63
CA TYR A 376 -4.27 -12.14 11.91
C TYR A 376 -5.44 -12.88 12.59
N TYR A 377 -6.66 -12.37 12.44
CA TYR A 377 -7.88 -13.05 12.86
C TYR A 377 -8.05 -14.39 12.12
N ALA A 378 -7.87 -14.42 10.80
CA ALA A 378 -7.97 -15.65 10.00
C ALA A 378 -6.88 -16.66 10.39
N MET A 379 -5.62 -16.23 10.53
CA MET A 379 -4.53 -17.09 10.99
C MET A 379 -4.81 -17.72 12.36
N ALA A 380 -5.37 -16.94 13.28
CA ALA A 380 -5.72 -17.43 14.62
C ALA A 380 -6.86 -18.46 14.60
N LYS A 381 -7.84 -18.31 13.69
CA LYS A 381 -8.90 -19.31 13.44
C LYS A 381 -8.31 -20.61 12.91
N ASP A 382 -7.29 -20.55 12.08
CA ASP A 382 -6.56 -21.71 11.54
C ASP A 382 -5.49 -22.28 12.50
N ARG A 383 -5.42 -21.78 13.74
CA ARG A 383 -4.43 -22.16 14.76
C ARG A 383 -2.97 -21.88 14.35
N LEU A 384 -2.75 -21.01 13.39
CA LEU A 384 -1.44 -20.52 12.95
C LEU A 384 -1.03 -19.20 13.61
N PHE A 385 -1.80 -18.74 14.58
CA PHE A 385 -1.52 -17.57 15.40
C PHE A 385 -2.15 -17.72 16.80
N PHE A 386 -1.87 -16.79 17.73
CA PHE A 386 -2.39 -16.85 19.10
C PHE A 386 -3.92 -16.89 19.13
N ARG A 387 -4.51 -17.85 19.83
CA ARG A 387 -5.97 -18.08 19.89
C ARG A 387 -6.78 -16.85 20.30
N GLN A 388 -6.22 -15.98 21.13
CA GLN A 388 -6.88 -14.76 21.62
C GLN A 388 -7.13 -13.76 20.47
N VAL A 389 -6.24 -13.72 19.44
CA VAL A 389 -6.34 -12.83 18.29
C VAL A 389 -7.52 -13.19 17.38
N GLY A 390 -7.98 -14.46 17.42
CA GLY A 390 -9.16 -14.96 16.72
C GLY A 390 -10.50 -14.66 17.40
N LYS A 391 -10.52 -13.83 18.46
CA LYS A 391 -11.75 -13.42 19.13
C LYS A 391 -12.24 -12.09 18.61
N VAL A 392 -13.56 -11.94 18.43
CA VAL A 392 -14.21 -10.67 18.17
C VAL A 392 -14.74 -10.06 19.47
N ASN A 393 -14.75 -8.74 19.55
CA ASN A 393 -15.30 -8.01 20.68
C ASN A 393 -16.84 -7.86 20.56
N ARG A 394 -17.48 -7.21 21.54
CA ARG A 394 -18.92 -6.92 21.55
C ARG A 394 -19.44 -6.14 20.34
N HIS A 395 -18.54 -5.50 19.59
CA HIS A 395 -18.86 -4.75 18.38
C HIS A 395 -18.54 -5.52 17.09
N HIS A 396 -18.34 -6.84 17.19
CA HIS A 396 -18.00 -7.73 16.07
C HIS A 396 -16.71 -7.33 15.33
N ALA A 397 -15.77 -6.67 16.03
CA ALA A 397 -14.45 -6.33 15.49
C ALA A 397 -13.37 -7.22 16.12
N PRO A 398 -12.29 -7.58 15.37
CA PRO A 398 -11.17 -8.37 15.88
C PRO A 398 -10.24 -7.51 16.75
N GLY A 399 -10.73 -7.16 17.97
CA GLY A 399 -10.11 -6.15 18.84
C GLY A 399 -8.67 -6.45 19.21
N VAL A 400 -8.36 -7.70 19.56
CA VAL A 400 -6.98 -8.12 19.92
C VAL A 400 -6.05 -8.02 18.71
N ALA A 401 -6.51 -8.42 17.51
CA ALA A 401 -5.73 -8.29 16.28
C ALA A 401 -5.41 -6.83 15.96
N LEU A 402 -6.39 -5.93 16.12
CA LEU A 402 -6.21 -4.49 15.97
C LEU A 402 -5.17 -3.93 16.95
N MET A 403 -5.18 -4.38 18.22
CA MET A 403 -4.21 -3.94 19.21
C MET A 403 -2.79 -4.42 18.92
N VAL A 404 -2.62 -5.69 18.53
CA VAL A 404 -1.30 -6.25 18.14
C VAL A 404 -0.72 -5.45 16.98
N GLN A 405 -1.52 -5.18 15.95
CA GLN A 405 -1.12 -4.35 14.80
C GLN A 405 -0.76 -2.91 15.22
N CYS A 406 -1.55 -2.29 16.10
CA CYS A 406 -1.32 -0.94 16.63
C CYS A 406 0.02 -0.85 17.35
N ILE A 407 0.30 -1.78 18.26
CA ILE A 407 1.53 -1.80 19.05
C ILE A 407 2.74 -1.92 18.11
N TRP A 408 2.72 -2.89 17.19
CA TRP A 408 3.85 -3.11 16.30
C TRP A 408 4.08 -1.94 15.33
N ALA A 409 3.02 -1.41 14.71
CA ALA A 409 3.12 -0.23 13.85
C ALA A 409 3.64 1.02 14.60
N SER A 410 3.22 1.20 15.86
CA SER A 410 3.74 2.29 16.72
C SER A 410 5.23 2.12 17.04
N MET A 411 5.69 0.88 17.27
CA MET A 411 7.11 0.60 17.47
C MET A 411 7.93 0.91 16.20
N LEU A 412 7.41 0.58 15.02
CA LEU A 412 8.06 0.90 13.76
C LEU A 412 8.17 2.41 13.51
N CYS A 413 7.21 3.21 13.98
CA CYS A 413 7.33 4.68 13.92
C CYS A 413 8.54 5.21 14.72
N LEU A 414 8.99 4.50 15.75
CA LEU A 414 10.15 4.91 16.56
C LEU A 414 11.50 4.59 15.91
N SER A 415 11.55 3.67 14.95
CA SER A 415 12.79 3.10 14.41
C SER A 415 13.15 3.55 13.00
N GLY A 416 12.26 4.25 12.28
CA GLY A 416 12.51 4.56 10.88
C GLY A 416 11.88 5.87 10.38
N THR A 417 12.42 6.33 9.25
CA THR A 417 11.81 7.39 8.45
C THR A 417 10.83 6.80 7.43
N TYR A 418 10.01 7.68 6.81
CA TYR A 418 9.07 7.26 5.75
C TYR A 418 9.76 6.44 4.64
N GLY A 419 10.88 6.92 4.08
CA GLY A 419 11.59 6.21 3.01
C GLY A 419 12.15 4.86 3.45
N GLN A 420 12.79 4.80 4.62
CA GLN A 420 13.36 3.56 5.15
C GLN A 420 12.31 2.46 5.37
N LEU A 421 11.08 2.83 5.79
CA LEU A 421 10.01 1.86 5.96
C LEU A 421 9.49 1.33 4.62
N LEU A 422 9.52 2.15 3.55
CA LEU A 422 9.07 1.74 2.21
C LEU A 422 10.05 0.82 1.51
N ASP A 423 11.32 1.04 1.68
CA ASP A 423 12.36 0.33 0.95
C ASP A 423 12.34 -1.19 1.19
N PHE A 424 11.98 -1.63 2.40
CA PHE A 424 11.90 -3.06 2.75
C PHE A 424 10.58 -3.73 2.32
N LEU A 425 9.58 -2.93 1.99
CA LEU A 425 8.20 -3.38 1.80
C LEU A 425 7.96 -3.98 0.41
N ILE A 426 8.36 -3.26 -0.65
CA ILE A 426 7.91 -3.55 -2.02
C ILE A 426 8.38 -4.92 -2.52
N PHE A 427 9.60 -5.32 -2.21
CA PHE A 427 10.08 -6.65 -2.51
C PHE A 427 9.13 -7.74 -1.96
N ALA A 428 8.83 -7.68 -0.67
CA ALA A 428 7.95 -8.68 -0.05
C ALA A 428 6.54 -8.68 -0.65
N VAL A 429 5.99 -7.51 -0.97
CA VAL A 429 4.67 -7.36 -1.58
C VAL A 429 4.62 -8.03 -2.96
N VAL A 430 5.56 -7.69 -3.85
CA VAL A 430 5.60 -8.24 -5.21
C VAL A 430 5.86 -9.74 -5.18
N LEU A 431 6.74 -10.22 -4.31
CA LEU A 431 7.01 -11.65 -4.11
C LEU A 431 5.71 -12.42 -3.78
N PHE A 432 4.92 -11.93 -2.83
CA PHE A 432 3.66 -12.60 -2.49
C PHE A 432 2.56 -12.43 -3.54
N TYR A 433 2.61 -11.39 -4.37
CA TYR A 433 1.72 -11.31 -5.54
C TYR A 433 2.11 -12.36 -6.58
N ILE A 434 3.40 -12.59 -6.84
CA ILE A 434 3.89 -13.67 -7.71
C ILE A 434 3.38 -15.03 -7.20
N PHE A 435 3.55 -15.32 -5.91
CA PHE A 435 3.07 -16.57 -5.33
C PHE A 435 1.55 -16.73 -5.42
N THR A 436 0.80 -15.66 -5.22
CA THR A 436 -0.67 -15.72 -5.30
C THR A 436 -1.17 -15.95 -6.73
N LEU A 437 -0.57 -15.28 -7.72
CA LEU A 437 -0.91 -15.54 -9.12
C LEU A 437 -0.46 -16.93 -9.57
N THR A 438 0.69 -17.41 -9.12
CA THR A 438 1.09 -18.81 -9.30
C THR A 438 0.05 -19.74 -8.68
N GLY A 439 -0.45 -19.40 -7.49
CA GLY A 439 -1.53 -20.11 -6.82
C GLY A 439 -2.83 -20.18 -7.64
N LEU A 440 -3.15 -19.14 -8.43
CA LEU A 440 -4.28 -19.15 -9.35
C LEU A 440 -4.15 -20.25 -10.41
N PHE A 441 -2.96 -20.41 -11.02
CA PHE A 441 -2.71 -21.49 -11.98
C PHE A 441 -2.78 -22.87 -11.32
N VAL A 442 -2.18 -22.99 -10.13
CA VAL A 442 -2.20 -24.25 -9.34
C VAL A 442 -3.63 -24.65 -8.97
N LEU A 443 -4.47 -23.73 -8.52
CA LEU A 443 -5.87 -24.01 -8.18
C LEU A 443 -6.70 -24.42 -9.41
N ARG A 444 -6.45 -23.81 -10.57
CA ARG A 444 -7.13 -24.22 -11.80
C ARG A 444 -6.75 -25.63 -12.24
N ALA A 445 -5.49 -26.03 -12.03
CA ALA A 445 -5.00 -27.37 -12.33
C ALA A 445 -5.47 -28.42 -11.29
N LYS A 446 -5.37 -28.11 -10.00
CA LYS A 446 -5.67 -29.07 -8.92
C LYS A 446 -7.18 -29.18 -8.62
N ARG A 447 -7.96 -28.13 -8.82
CA ARG A 447 -9.40 -28.08 -8.51
C ARG A 447 -10.17 -27.51 -9.71
N PRO A 448 -10.24 -28.21 -10.86
CA PRO A 448 -10.91 -27.73 -12.07
C PRO A 448 -12.41 -27.47 -11.82
N ASP A 449 -13.06 -28.30 -10.98
CA ASP A 449 -14.50 -28.23 -10.69
C ASP A 449 -14.87 -27.18 -9.62
N MET A 450 -13.90 -26.44 -9.08
CA MET A 450 -14.16 -25.39 -8.09
C MET A 450 -15.04 -24.30 -8.71
N PRO A 451 -16.18 -23.91 -8.06
CA PRO A 451 -17.03 -22.84 -8.55
C PRO A 451 -16.26 -21.51 -8.67
N ARG A 452 -16.30 -20.91 -9.88
CA ARG A 452 -15.65 -19.62 -10.19
C ARG A 452 -16.70 -18.64 -10.73
N PRO A 453 -17.43 -17.93 -9.85
CA PRO A 453 -18.47 -16.98 -10.26
C PRO A 453 -17.91 -15.85 -11.15
N TYR A 454 -16.65 -15.50 -10.97
CA TYR A 454 -15.87 -14.62 -11.84
C TYR A 454 -14.61 -15.36 -12.29
N ARG A 455 -14.25 -15.23 -13.55
CA ARG A 455 -13.01 -15.77 -14.13
C ARG A 455 -12.06 -14.64 -14.47
N ALA A 456 -10.78 -14.80 -14.14
CA ALA A 456 -9.76 -13.78 -14.37
C ALA A 456 -9.70 -13.37 -15.84
N PHE A 457 -9.86 -12.07 -16.08
CA PHE A 457 -9.84 -11.50 -17.44
C PHE A 457 -8.48 -11.76 -18.10
N GLY A 458 -8.51 -12.17 -19.37
CA GLY A 458 -7.31 -12.45 -20.14
C GLY A 458 -6.46 -13.64 -19.68
N TYR A 459 -7.03 -14.52 -18.87
CA TYR A 459 -6.35 -15.78 -18.48
C TYR A 459 -6.16 -16.69 -19.73
N PRO A 460 -4.99 -17.36 -19.89
CA PRO A 460 -3.82 -17.37 -18.97
C PRO A 460 -2.82 -16.23 -19.23
N VAL A 461 -2.99 -15.45 -20.30
CA VAL A 461 -1.96 -14.53 -20.83
C VAL A 461 -1.64 -13.40 -19.85
N LEU A 462 -2.65 -12.67 -19.36
CA LEU A 462 -2.41 -11.52 -18.48
C LEU A 462 -1.80 -11.92 -17.13
N PRO A 463 -2.30 -12.95 -16.41
CA PRO A 463 -1.64 -13.42 -15.20
C PRO A 463 -0.21 -13.90 -15.44
N ALA A 464 0.06 -14.60 -16.57
CA ALA A 464 1.42 -15.03 -16.91
C ALA A 464 2.33 -13.83 -17.22
N LEU A 465 1.83 -12.82 -17.92
CA LEU A 465 2.57 -11.57 -18.15
C LEU A 465 2.94 -10.88 -16.83
N TYR A 466 2.03 -10.83 -15.87
CA TYR A 466 2.34 -10.30 -14.53
C TYR A 466 3.46 -11.08 -13.86
N LEU A 467 3.45 -12.43 -13.94
CA LEU A 467 4.51 -13.25 -13.35
C LEU A 467 5.88 -12.93 -13.97
N VAL A 468 5.95 -12.79 -15.30
CA VAL A 468 7.19 -12.42 -15.98
C VAL A 468 7.69 -11.04 -15.56
N MET A 469 6.80 -10.04 -15.56
CA MET A 469 7.13 -8.67 -15.14
C MET A 469 7.52 -8.61 -13.65
N GLY A 470 6.81 -9.33 -12.78
CA GLY A 470 7.10 -9.41 -11.36
C GLY A 470 8.46 -10.04 -11.07
N VAL A 471 8.76 -11.18 -11.70
CA VAL A 471 10.09 -11.84 -11.56
C VAL A 471 11.21 -10.94 -12.09
N PHE A 472 11.00 -10.28 -13.23
CA PHE A 472 11.94 -9.30 -13.75
C PHE A 472 12.22 -8.20 -12.73
N LEU A 473 11.17 -7.61 -12.13
CA LEU A 473 11.30 -6.57 -11.12
C LEU A 473 12.07 -7.06 -9.89
N GLU A 474 11.77 -8.26 -9.38
CA GLU A 474 12.47 -8.86 -8.25
C GLU A 474 13.96 -9.04 -8.50
N ILE A 475 14.33 -9.49 -9.71
CA ILE A 475 15.74 -9.62 -10.11
C ILE A 475 16.42 -8.25 -10.13
N GLN A 476 15.75 -7.20 -10.63
CA GLN A 476 16.30 -5.85 -10.64
C GLN A 476 16.49 -5.30 -9.22
N LEU A 477 15.53 -5.54 -8.32
CA LEU A 477 15.63 -5.13 -6.93
C LEU A 477 16.78 -5.85 -6.20
N LEU A 478 16.93 -7.15 -6.39
CA LEU A 478 18.04 -7.91 -5.81
C LEU A 478 19.41 -7.43 -6.29
N ARG A 479 19.50 -7.00 -7.55
CA ARG A 479 20.76 -6.59 -8.18
C ARG A 479 21.14 -5.13 -7.88
N TYR A 480 20.17 -4.21 -7.93
CA TYR A 480 20.43 -2.77 -7.90
C TYR A 480 20.03 -2.08 -6.59
N LYS A 481 19.18 -2.74 -5.77
CA LYS A 481 18.82 -2.27 -4.42
C LYS A 481 19.00 -3.36 -3.35
N PRO A 482 20.17 -4.05 -3.30
CA PRO A 482 20.38 -5.20 -2.42
C PRO A 482 20.22 -4.85 -0.93
N GLN A 483 20.63 -3.66 -0.51
CA GLN A 483 20.52 -3.15 0.86
C GLN A 483 19.09 -3.07 1.38
N TYR A 484 18.11 -2.94 0.49
CA TYR A 484 16.68 -2.88 0.85
C TYR A 484 15.99 -4.24 0.66
N THR A 485 16.43 -5.01 -0.32
CA THR A 485 15.80 -6.26 -0.72
C THR A 485 16.15 -7.42 0.21
N TRP A 486 17.44 -7.58 0.56
CA TRP A 486 17.89 -8.70 1.39
C TRP A 486 17.28 -8.73 2.78
N PRO A 487 17.09 -7.63 3.50
CA PRO A 487 16.35 -7.66 4.76
C PRO A 487 14.94 -8.22 4.61
N GLY A 488 14.24 -7.87 3.51
CA GLY A 488 12.92 -8.43 3.20
C GLY A 488 12.97 -9.95 2.99
N VAL A 489 13.95 -10.46 2.20
CA VAL A 489 14.17 -11.89 2.00
C VAL A 489 14.41 -12.59 3.34
N ILE A 490 15.31 -12.05 4.16
CA ILE A 490 15.66 -12.63 5.46
C ILE A 490 14.43 -12.72 6.36
N ILE A 491 13.61 -11.67 6.43
CA ILE A 491 12.41 -11.67 7.26
C ILE A 491 11.41 -12.73 6.79
N VAL A 492 11.21 -12.88 5.48
CA VAL A 492 10.35 -13.94 4.93
C VAL A 492 10.90 -15.32 5.30
N LEU A 493 12.19 -15.56 5.12
CA LEU A 493 12.83 -16.85 5.43
C LEU A 493 12.83 -17.19 6.91
N LEU A 494 12.95 -16.18 7.80
CA LEU A 494 12.83 -16.38 9.25
C LEU A 494 11.43 -16.87 9.66
N GLY A 495 10.43 -16.68 8.84
CA GLY A 495 9.12 -17.28 9.04
C GLY A 495 9.12 -18.81 8.98
N LEU A 496 10.05 -19.46 8.25
CA LEU A 496 10.12 -20.92 8.14
C LEU A 496 10.43 -21.61 9.48
N PRO A 497 11.50 -21.27 10.20
CA PRO A 497 11.76 -21.86 11.52
C PRO A 497 10.66 -21.53 12.53
N VAL A 498 10.08 -20.32 12.48
CA VAL A 498 8.97 -19.96 13.35
C VAL A 498 7.73 -20.81 13.06
N TYR A 499 7.43 -21.08 11.79
CA TYR A 499 6.36 -22.01 11.40
C TYR A 499 6.62 -23.42 11.94
N GLY A 500 7.85 -23.92 11.80
CA GLY A 500 8.25 -25.22 12.32
C GLY A 500 8.05 -25.35 13.83
N LEU A 501 8.50 -24.36 14.58
CA LEU A 501 8.31 -24.27 16.03
C LEU A 501 6.81 -24.19 16.41
N TRP A 502 6.02 -23.43 15.66
CA TRP A 502 4.58 -23.28 15.89
C TRP A 502 3.82 -24.62 15.72
N VAL A 503 4.09 -25.32 14.63
CA VAL A 503 3.48 -26.63 14.35
C VAL A 503 3.90 -27.67 15.38
N TRP A 504 5.17 -27.68 15.77
CA TRP A 504 5.68 -28.59 16.81
C TRP A 504 5.02 -28.35 18.19
N ALA A 505 4.92 -27.08 18.60
CA ALA A 505 4.24 -26.71 19.83
C ALA A 505 2.74 -27.07 19.82
N GLY A 506 2.08 -26.88 18.67
CA GLY A 506 0.67 -27.23 18.48
C GLY A 506 0.42 -28.74 18.58
N LYS A 507 1.33 -29.57 18.06
CA LYS A 507 1.24 -31.05 18.20
C LYS A 507 1.38 -31.51 19.65
N ARG A 508 2.26 -30.90 20.44
CA ARG A 508 2.42 -31.23 21.85
C ARG A 508 1.19 -30.88 22.70
N SER A 509 0.54 -29.73 22.43
CA SER A 509 -0.68 -29.34 23.16
C SER A 509 -1.93 -30.14 22.77
N ALA A 510 -1.89 -30.89 21.70
CA ALA A 510 -2.96 -31.80 21.30
C ALA A 510 -2.75 -33.24 21.84
N ALA A 511 -1.54 -33.56 22.28
CA ALA A 511 -1.17 -34.85 22.84
C ALA A 511 -1.19 -34.87 24.40
N SER A 512 -1.27 -33.69 25.03
CA SER A 512 -1.51 -33.47 26.45
C SER A 512 -3.00 -33.16 26.72
#